data_cd03be912ccb0e18a50f2d74bba381ca
#
_entry.id   cd03be912ccb0e18a50f2d74bba381ca
#
_cell.length_a   1.000
_cell.length_b   1.000
_cell.length_c   1.000
_cell.angle_alpha   90.00
_cell.angle_beta   90.00
_cell.angle_gamma   90.00
#
_symmetry.space_group_name_H-M   'P 1'
#
loop_
_entity.id
_entity.type
_entity.pdbx_description
1 polymer ?
#
loop_
_entity_poly.entity_id
_entity_poly.type
_entity_poly.pdbx_seq_one_letter_code
_entity_poly.pdbx_strand_id
1 'polypeptide(L)'
;MEYLIDTHVFIWALMDTQKIPSKVYELLEDINTKVYISPISFWEMAIKHQSKKLDLQGINILHLPHIAEQFDFELLTPEPYDYVSIAQVPYKENHHDPFDRMLIQQAIRN
;
A
#
# COMPACT_ATOMS: atom_id res chain seq x y z
N MET A 1 -16.62 -5.51 -4.53
CA MET A 1 -15.89 -4.22 -4.51
C MET A 1 -14.40 -4.50 -4.54
N GLU A 2 -13.64 -3.61 -5.15
CA GLU A 2 -12.18 -3.74 -5.20
C GLU A 2 -11.54 -2.54 -4.50
N TYR A 3 -10.45 -2.78 -3.78
CA TYR A 3 -9.78 -1.76 -2.99
C TYR A 3 -8.26 -1.93 -3.10
N LEU A 4 -7.57 -0.87 -3.50
CA LEU A 4 -6.10 -0.85 -3.49
C LEU A 4 -5.66 -0.27 -2.14
N ILE A 5 -4.99 -1.09 -1.33
CA ILE A 5 -4.61 -0.69 0.01
C ILE A 5 -3.46 0.32 -0.01
N ASP A 6 -3.61 1.37 0.77
CA ASP A 6 -2.56 2.36 1.01
C ASP A 6 -1.46 1.74 1.87
N THR A 7 -0.22 2.15 1.65
CA THR A 7 0.92 1.63 2.42
C THR A 7 0.73 1.83 3.92
N HIS A 8 0.24 2.99 4.34
CA HIS A 8 0.01 3.26 5.77
C HIS A 8 -1.05 2.33 6.35
N VAL A 9 -2.13 2.08 5.60
CA VAL A 9 -3.18 1.18 6.05
C VAL A 9 -2.63 -0.24 6.19
N PHE A 10 -1.76 -0.68 5.28
CA PHE A 10 -1.11 -1.97 5.40
C PHE A 10 -0.24 -2.05 6.65
N ILE A 11 0.54 -1.00 6.92
CA ILE A 11 1.37 -0.94 8.13
C ILE A 11 0.48 -1.03 9.38
N TRP A 12 -0.63 -0.31 9.39
CA TRP A 12 -1.57 -0.37 10.52
C TRP A 12 -2.21 -1.76 10.66
N ALA A 13 -2.53 -2.41 9.55
CA ALA A 13 -3.07 -3.77 9.59
C ALA A 13 -2.06 -4.75 10.19
N LEU A 14 -0.77 -4.52 9.99
CA LEU A 14 0.29 -5.34 10.57
C LEU A 14 0.46 -5.10 12.07
N MET A 15 0.40 -3.85 12.52
CA MET A 15 0.93 -3.48 13.82
C MET A 15 -0.02 -2.68 14.71
N ASP A 16 -1.04 -2.02 14.15
CA ASP A 16 -1.92 -1.16 14.95
C ASP A 16 -3.26 -0.96 14.24
N THR A 17 -4.12 -1.97 14.35
CA THR A 17 -5.42 -1.97 13.67
C THR A 17 -6.34 -0.85 14.15
N GLN A 18 -6.09 -0.31 15.34
CA GLN A 18 -6.91 0.77 15.89
C GLN A 18 -6.78 2.06 15.09
N LYS A 19 -5.67 2.23 14.36
CA LYS A 19 -5.46 3.42 13.53
C LYS A 19 -6.24 3.38 12.22
N ILE A 20 -6.73 2.20 11.82
CA ILE A 20 -7.47 2.08 10.57
C ILE A 20 -8.84 2.73 10.72
N PRO A 21 -9.21 3.68 9.83
CA PRO A 21 -10.55 4.26 9.87
C PRO A 21 -11.62 3.17 9.77
N SER A 22 -12.72 3.33 10.51
CA SER A 22 -13.72 2.26 10.61
C SER A 22 -14.29 1.84 9.25
N LYS A 23 -14.49 2.77 8.34
CA LYS A 23 -14.99 2.43 7.00
C LYS A 23 -14.01 1.58 6.21
N VAL A 24 -12.71 1.86 6.34
CA VAL A 24 -11.68 1.07 5.69
C VAL A 24 -11.58 -0.31 6.34
N TYR A 25 -11.64 -0.36 7.67
CA TYR A 25 -11.63 -1.63 8.40
C TYR A 25 -12.77 -2.53 7.95
N GLU A 26 -13.98 -1.98 7.79
CA GLU A 26 -15.13 -2.73 7.29
C GLU A 26 -14.87 -3.30 5.90
N LEU A 27 -14.24 -2.52 5.01
CA LEU A 27 -13.89 -2.99 3.68
C LEU A 27 -12.91 -4.17 3.75
N LEU A 28 -11.91 -4.08 4.62
CA LEU A 28 -10.90 -5.14 4.74
C LEU A 28 -11.48 -6.43 5.32
N GLU A 29 -12.51 -6.33 6.16
CA GLU A 29 -13.15 -7.49 6.77
C GLU A 29 -14.25 -8.09 5.89
N ASP A 30 -14.71 -7.37 4.86
CA ASP A 30 -15.79 -7.83 4.00
C ASP A 30 -15.28 -8.86 3.01
N ILE A 31 -15.82 -10.08 3.08
CA ILE A 31 -15.40 -11.18 2.19
C ILE A 31 -15.70 -10.91 0.72
N ASN A 32 -16.60 -9.96 0.44
CA ASN A 32 -16.93 -9.58 -0.94
C ASN A 32 -15.99 -8.48 -1.48
N THR A 33 -15.11 -7.96 -0.65
CA THR A 33 -14.14 -6.96 -1.09
C THR A 33 -12.84 -7.65 -1.47
N LYS A 34 -12.38 -7.38 -2.70
CA LYS A 34 -11.09 -7.86 -3.16
C LYS A 34 -10.06 -6.76 -2.86
N VAL A 35 -9.08 -7.07 -2.04
CA VAL A 35 -8.05 -6.11 -1.63
C VAL A 35 -6.77 -6.39 -2.40
N TYR A 36 -6.25 -5.34 -3.02
CA TYR A 36 -4.99 -5.39 -3.75
C TYR A 36 -3.92 -4.61 -3.00
N ILE A 37 -2.68 -5.06 -3.14
CA ILE A 37 -1.51 -4.33 -2.66
C ILE A 37 -0.52 -4.18 -3.81
N SER A 38 0.05 -2.99 -3.94
CA SER A 38 1.06 -2.73 -4.96
C SER A 38 2.44 -3.14 -4.45
N PRO A 39 3.29 -3.77 -5.30
CA PRO A 39 4.70 -3.97 -4.95
C PRO A 39 5.42 -2.68 -4.55
N ILE A 40 4.92 -1.53 -5.00
CA ILE A 40 5.45 -0.22 -4.61
C ILE A 40 5.39 -0.05 -3.08
N SER A 41 4.35 -0.56 -2.43
CA SER A 41 4.24 -0.48 -0.98
C SER A 41 5.36 -1.23 -0.27
N PHE A 42 5.74 -2.41 -0.78
CA PHE A 42 6.86 -3.17 -0.22
C PHE A 42 8.18 -2.43 -0.41
N TRP A 43 8.37 -1.81 -1.56
CA TRP A 43 9.57 -1.03 -1.85
C TRP A 43 9.67 0.16 -0.90
N GLU A 44 8.58 0.89 -0.74
CA GLU A 44 8.52 2.02 0.20
C GLU A 44 8.89 1.58 1.62
N MET A 45 8.29 0.49 2.08
CA MET A 45 8.54 -0.02 3.42
C MET A 45 9.99 -0.46 3.60
N ALA A 46 10.58 -1.10 2.58
CA ALA A 46 11.97 -1.52 2.63
C ALA A 46 12.92 -0.32 2.75
N ILE A 47 12.67 0.72 1.97
CA ILE A 47 13.49 1.94 2.02
C ILE A 47 13.38 2.61 3.37
N LYS A 48 12.16 2.77 3.88
CA LYS A 48 11.93 3.44 5.16
C LYS A 48 12.46 2.61 6.34
N HIS A 49 12.39 1.29 6.24
CA HIS A 49 12.95 0.42 7.26
C HIS A 49 14.48 0.52 7.28
N GLN A 50 15.11 0.51 6.11
CA GLN A 50 16.56 0.64 6.00
C GLN A 50 17.06 1.98 6.54
N SER A 51 16.31 3.04 6.33
CA SER A 51 16.65 4.40 6.81
C SER A 51 16.19 4.66 8.24
N LYS A 52 15.68 3.65 8.93
CA LYS A 52 15.21 3.71 10.32
C LYS A 52 14.02 4.65 10.53
N LYS A 53 13.26 4.91 9.45
CA LYS A 53 12.03 5.69 9.53
C LYS A 53 10.80 4.83 9.74
N LEU A 54 10.94 3.52 9.68
CA LEU A 54 9.87 2.56 9.90
C LEU A 54 10.36 1.48 10.86
N ASP A 55 9.69 1.34 12.00
CA ASP A 55 9.95 0.28 12.95
C ASP A 55 8.92 -0.82 12.73
N LEU A 56 9.39 -2.00 12.30
CA LEU A 56 8.54 -3.15 12.05
C LEU A 56 8.30 -4.01 13.30
N GLN A 57 8.80 -3.57 14.46
CA GLN A 57 8.54 -4.23 15.75
C GLN A 57 8.88 -5.72 15.73
N GLY A 58 10.01 -6.06 15.10
CA GLY A 58 10.48 -7.44 15.04
C GLY A 58 10.02 -8.24 13.84
N ILE A 59 9.12 -7.70 13.02
CA ILE A 59 8.72 -8.37 11.79
C ILE A 59 9.87 -8.27 10.79
N ASN A 60 10.24 -9.41 10.20
CA ASN A 60 11.28 -9.44 9.18
C ASN A 60 10.74 -8.85 7.89
N ILE A 61 11.44 -7.82 7.36
CA ILE A 61 11.03 -7.15 6.12
C ILE A 61 10.85 -8.13 4.96
N LEU A 62 11.64 -9.20 4.92
CA LEU A 62 11.57 -10.18 3.84
C LEU A 62 10.30 -11.04 3.89
N HIS A 63 9.59 -11.03 5.01
CA HIS A 63 8.35 -11.79 5.17
C HIS A 63 7.10 -11.01 4.77
N LEU A 64 7.23 -9.70 4.49
CA LEU A 64 6.05 -8.87 4.22
C LEU A 64 5.19 -9.36 3.05
N PRO A 65 5.77 -9.79 1.91
CA PRO A 65 4.93 -10.31 0.83
C PRO A 65 4.11 -11.53 1.25
N HIS A 66 4.71 -12.41 2.04
CA HIS A 66 4.01 -13.60 2.52
C HIS A 66 2.88 -13.23 3.49
N ILE A 67 3.12 -12.24 4.35
CA ILE A 67 2.09 -11.76 5.29
C ILE A 67 0.91 -11.16 4.52
N ALA A 68 1.18 -10.37 3.47
CA ALA A 68 0.12 -9.82 2.64
C ALA A 68 -0.72 -10.94 2.00
N GLU A 69 -0.06 -12.00 1.55
CA GLU A 69 -0.75 -13.18 1.00
C GLU A 69 -1.63 -13.85 2.05
N GLN A 70 -1.15 -13.95 3.29
CA GLN A 70 -1.93 -14.50 4.39
C GLN A 70 -3.16 -13.65 4.72
N PHE A 71 -3.11 -12.34 4.44
CA PHE A 71 -4.27 -11.47 4.56
C PHE A 71 -5.22 -11.56 3.37
N ASP A 72 -4.95 -12.46 2.42
CA ASP A 72 -5.69 -12.60 1.17
C ASP A 72 -5.63 -11.36 0.28
N PHE A 73 -4.57 -10.58 0.39
CA PHE A 73 -4.33 -9.44 -0.50
C PHE A 73 -3.68 -9.95 -1.79
N GLU A 74 -4.16 -9.46 -2.93
CA GLU A 74 -3.59 -9.78 -4.22
C GLU A 74 -2.65 -8.69 -4.68
N LEU A 75 -1.61 -9.08 -5.42
CA LEU A 75 -0.69 -8.11 -5.99
C LEU A 75 -1.31 -7.39 -7.17
N LEU A 76 -1.20 -6.06 -7.18
CA LEU A 76 -1.52 -5.24 -8.33
C LEU A 76 -0.21 -4.62 -8.82
N THR A 77 0.42 -5.29 -9.77
CA THR A 77 1.74 -4.88 -10.26
C THR A 77 1.62 -3.68 -11.20
N PRO A 78 2.37 -2.59 -10.97
CA PRO A 78 2.36 -1.46 -11.90
C PRO A 78 2.94 -1.88 -13.26
N GLU A 79 2.35 -1.34 -14.31
CA GLU A 79 2.86 -1.50 -15.66
C GLU A 79 3.76 -0.32 -16.01
N PRO A 80 4.63 -0.45 -17.02
CA PRO A 80 5.50 0.66 -17.41
C PRO A 80 4.75 1.98 -17.61
N TYR A 81 3.54 1.89 -18.15
CA TYR A 81 2.71 3.07 -18.36
C TYR A 81 2.38 3.79 -17.04
N ASP A 82 2.19 3.05 -15.96
CA ASP A 82 1.92 3.66 -14.65
C ASP A 82 3.06 4.56 -14.20
N TYR A 83 4.29 4.12 -14.43
CA TYR A 83 5.46 4.89 -14.01
C TYR A 83 5.58 6.22 -14.74
N VAL A 84 5.36 6.23 -16.06
CA VAL A 84 5.48 7.46 -16.84
C VAL A 84 4.25 8.35 -16.67
N SER A 85 3.09 7.76 -16.44
CA SER A 85 1.84 8.50 -16.25
C SER A 85 1.80 9.28 -14.94
N ILE A 86 2.74 9.02 -14.03
CA ILE A 86 2.84 9.77 -12.78
C ILE A 86 2.99 11.27 -13.05
N ALA A 87 3.55 11.64 -14.23
CA ALA A 87 3.70 13.02 -14.62
C ALA A 87 2.36 13.74 -14.78
N GLN A 88 1.27 13.00 -14.98
CA GLN A 88 -0.08 13.54 -15.14
C GLN A 88 -0.86 13.62 -13.84
N VAL A 89 -0.34 13.02 -12.76
CA VAL A 89 -0.98 13.12 -11.44
C VAL A 89 -0.74 14.53 -10.91
N PRO A 90 -1.80 15.24 -10.46
CA PRO A 90 -1.64 16.60 -9.97
C PRO A 90 -0.59 16.67 -8.86
N TYR A 91 0.33 17.62 -9.02
CA TYR A 91 1.38 17.84 -8.03
C TYR A 91 0.83 18.78 -6.96
N LYS A 92 0.55 18.21 -5.78
CA LYS A 92 0.04 18.98 -4.64
C LYS A 92 1.04 18.91 -3.50
N GLU A 93 1.00 19.90 -2.63
CA GLU A 93 1.96 20.06 -1.55
C GLU A 93 2.11 18.81 -0.67
N ASN A 94 1.01 18.13 -0.39
CA ASN A 94 0.99 16.93 0.45
C ASN A 94 1.10 15.63 -0.34
N HIS A 95 1.43 15.69 -1.63
CA HIS A 95 1.60 14.52 -2.50
C HIS A 95 2.93 14.58 -3.26
N HIS A 96 3.99 14.97 -2.55
CA HIS A 96 5.34 14.99 -3.11
C HIS A 96 5.96 13.61 -3.18
N ASP A 97 5.51 12.71 -2.34
CA ASP A 97 6.07 11.36 -2.21
C ASP A 97 5.80 10.58 -3.49
N PRO A 98 6.84 10.10 -4.19
CA PRO A 98 6.66 9.34 -5.43
C PRO A 98 5.89 8.04 -5.21
N PHE A 99 6.00 7.43 -4.05
CA PHE A 99 5.25 6.21 -3.74
C PHE A 99 3.75 6.48 -3.72
N ASP A 100 3.33 7.54 -3.04
CA ASP A 100 1.92 7.94 -2.99
C ASP A 100 1.38 8.26 -4.38
N ARG A 101 2.18 8.96 -5.18
CA ARG A 101 1.77 9.32 -6.54
C ARG A 101 1.59 8.10 -7.41
N MET A 102 2.45 7.10 -7.26
CA MET A 102 2.33 5.84 -8.00
C MET A 102 1.05 5.09 -7.61
N LEU A 103 0.73 5.05 -6.31
CA LEU A 103 -0.48 4.40 -5.85
C LEU A 103 -1.72 5.09 -6.39
N ILE A 104 -1.72 6.43 -6.42
CA ILE A 104 -2.82 7.20 -7.01
C ILE A 104 -2.97 6.85 -8.49
N GLN A 105 -1.87 6.78 -9.23
CA GLN A 105 -1.91 6.44 -10.65
C GLN A 105 -2.47 5.04 -10.88
N GLN A 106 -2.03 4.07 -10.07
CA GLN A 106 -2.56 2.71 -10.19
C GLN A 106 -4.06 2.65 -9.91
N ALA A 107 -4.52 3.38 -8.89
CA ALA A 107 -5.94 3.43 -8.55
C ALA A 107 -6.77 4.05 -9.68
N ILE A 108 -6.24 5.09 -10.33
CA ILE A 108 -6.93 5.75 -11.45
C ILE A 108 -7.04 4.81 -12.64
N ARG A 109 -5.97 4.07 -12.98
CA ARG A 109 -5.96 3.19 -14.14
C ARG A 109 -6.85 1.97 -13.95
N ASN A 110 -6.95 1.51 -12.75
CA ASN A 110 -7.69 0.30 -12.42
C ASN A 110 -8.98 0.64 -11.67
#